data_a287c1694cb29385824c521f72bd0e2f
#
_entry.id   a287c1694cb29385824c521f72bd0e2f
#
_cell.length_a   1.000
_cell.length_b   1.000
_cell.length_c   1.000
_cell.angle_alpha   90.00
_cell.angle_beta   90.00
_cell.angle_gamma   90.00
#
_symmetry.space_group_name_H-M   'P 1'
#
loop_
_entity.id
_entity.type
_entity.pdbx_description
1 polymer ?
#
loop_
_entity_poly.entity_id
_entity_poly.type
_entity_poly.pdbx_seq_one_letter_code
_entity_poly.pdbx_strand_id
1 'polypeptide(L)'
;MSLKSAVFNIHTQLSSEFNIRIPRSHVYELLAASCGCKTYASLCSSGFVVAQAQIDIDRNSVLQRCREIESCHETQIALLISEYLCRNRISLISIPYIQEIICTPYEFDVVSFDANGDSNITPASDPYSEIRKCLWDEQSRFFPEISEQLEALAEDGNQGANFILAYQMG
;
A
#
# COMPACT_ATOMS: atom_id res chain seq x y z
N MET A 1 10.77 -0.88 -9.11
CA MET A 1 9.96 -1.45 -10.24
C MET A 1 8.77 -0.52 -10.48
N SER A 2 8.37 -0.25 -11.73
CA SER A 2 7.21 0.62 -12.02
C SER A 2 5.89 -0.18 -12.00
N LEU A 3 4.76 0.51 -11.71
CA LEU A 3 3.43 -0.09 -11.78
C LEU A 3 3.14 -0.67 -13.17
N LYS A 4 3.56 0.02 -14.24
CA LYS A 4 3.40 -0.46 -15.63
C LYS A 4 4.10 -1.79 -15.86
N SER A 5 5.31 -1.98 -15.30
CA SER A 5 6.04 -3.24 -15.38
C SER A 5 5.34 -4.36 -14.60
N ALA A 6 4.79 -4.06 -13.42
CA ALA A 6 4.03 -5.02 -12.64
C ALA A 6 2.78 -5.49 -13.38
N VAL A 7 2.00 -4.55 -13.93
CA VAL A 7 0.81 -4.86 -14.76
C VAL A 7 1.16 -5.72 -15.97
N PHE A 8 2.25 -5.38 -16.67
CA PHE A 8 2.70 -6.15 -17.83
C PHE A 8 3.04 -7.60 -17.43
N ASN A 9 3.80 -7.77 -16.35
CA ASN A 9 4.23 -9.09 -15.90
C ASN A 9 3.05 -9.95 -15.42
N ILE A 10 2.16 -9.38 -14.59
CA ILE A 10 0.94 -10.07 -14.13
C ILE A 10 0.08 -10.49 -15.31
N HIS A 11 -0.18 -9.59 -16.26
CA HIS A 11 -0.96 -9.88 -17.46
C HIS A 11 -0.32 -11.00 -18.31
N THR A 12 1.02 -10.98 -18.43
CA THR A 12 1.76 -12.01 -19.16
C THR A 12 1.65 -13.36 -18.48
N GLN A 13 1.83 -13.42 -17.14
CA GLN A 13 1.68 -14.66 -16.38
C GLN A 13 0.27 -15.24 -16.46
N LEU A 14 -0.76 -14.40 -16.30
CA LEU A 14 -2.15 -14.83 -16.48
C LEU A 14 -2.36 -15.51 -17.83
N SER A 15 -1.82 -14.92 -18.89
CA SER A 15 -2.01 -15.44 -20.24
C SER A 15 -1.17 -16.70 -20.52
N SER A 16 0.10 -16.73 -20.09
CA SER A 16 1.06 -17.79 -20.45
C SER A 16 0.96 -19.03 -19.55
N GLU A 17 0.76 -18.85 -18.25
CA GLU A 17 0.77 -19.95 -17.27
C GLU A 17 -0.63 -20.50 -17.00
N PHE A 18 -1.64 -19.64 -17.00
CA PHE A 18 -3.01 -20.01 -16.63
C PHE A 18 -4.00 -20.00 -17.79
N ASN A 19 -3.56 -19.55 -18.98
CA ASN A 19 -4.43 -19.34 -20.15
C ASN A 19 -5.65 -18.44 -19.87
N ILE A 20 -5.49 -17.50 -18.90
CA ILE A 20 -6.51 -16.54 -18.51
C ILE A 20 -6.25 -15.23 -19.27
N ARG A 21 -7.25 -14.81 -20.07
CA ARG A 21 -7.18 -13.59 -20.88
C ARG A 21 -8.09 -12.52 -20.30
N ILE A 22 -7.50 -11.53 -19.65
CA ILE A 22 -8.20 -10.33 -19.19
C ILE A 22 -7.55 -9.09 -19.79
N PRO A 23 -8.29 -7.99 -20.02
CA PRO A 23 -7.69 -6.71 -20.42
C PRO A 23 -6.68 -6.19 -19.40
N ARG A 24 -5.64 -5.51 -19.85
CA ARG A 24 -4.68 -4.85 -18.92
C ARG A 24 -5.36 -3.84 -18.00
N SER A 25 -6.42 -3.17 -18.47
CA SER A 25 -7.23 -2.28 -17.64
C SER A 25 -7.81 -2.99 -16.42
N HIS A 26 -8.24 -4.24 -16.56
CA HIS A 26 -8.72 -5.04 -15.42
C HIS A 26 -7.60 -5.35 -14.41
N VAL A 27 -6.36 -5.57 -14.88
CA VAL A 27 -5.21 -5.74 -13.95
C VAL A 27 -4.97 -4.47 -13.12
N TYR A 28 -5.09 -3.28 -13.71
CA TYR A 28 -5.02 -2.02 -12.96
C TYR A 28 -6.13 -1.89 -11.91
N GLU A 29 -7.36 -2.28 -12.26
CA GLU A 29 -8.49 -2.29 -11.32
C GLU A 29 -8.25 -3.24 -10.14
N LEU A 30 -7.69 -4.43 -10.40
CA LEU A 30 -7.39 -5.42 -9.38
C LEU A 30 -6.23 -4.99 -8.47
N LEU A 31 -5.23 -4.29 -9.03
CA LEU A 31 -4.17 -3.69 -8.22
C LEU A 31 -4.70 -2.54 -7.35
N ALA A 32 -5.63 -1.72 -7.84
CA ALA A 32 -6.30 -0.72 -7.01
C ALA A 32 -7.10 -1.37 -5.88
N ALA A 33 -7.79 -2.47 -6.16
CA ALA A 33 -8.51 -3.22 -5.12
C ALA A 33 -7.59 -3.81 -4.06
N SER A 34 -6.37 -4.23 -4.42
CA SER A 34 -5.40 -4.80 -3.47
C SER A 34 -4.94 -3.81 -2.39
N CYS A 35 -5.09 -2.51 -2.62
CA CYS A 35 -4.82 -1.45 -1.65
C CYS A 35 -6.10 -0.76 -1.14
N GLY A 36 -7.25 -1.43 -1.22
CA GLY A 36 -8.53 -0.95 -0.68
C GLY A 36 -9.25 0.11 -1.52
N CYS A 37 -8.75 0.44 -2.73
CA CYS A 37 -9.40 1.40 -3.61
C CYS A 37 -10.47 0.73 -4.47
N LYS A 38 -11.64 1.36 -4.61
CA LYS A 38 -12.75 0.83 -5.40
C LYS A 38 -12.43 0.72 -6.90
N THR A 39 -11.67 1.67 -7.43
CA THR A 39 -11.31 1.72 -8.85
C THR A 39 -9.91 2.26 -9.05
N TYR A 40 -9.29 1.94 -10.17
CA TYR A 40 -8.01 2.52 -10.54
C TYR A 40 -8.08 4.04 -10.76
N ALA A 41 -9.19 4.52 -11.30
CA ALA A 41 -9.42 5.96 -11.44
C ALA A 41 -9.45 6.67 -10.07
N SER A 42 -10.08 6.07 -9.05
CA SER A 42 -10.07 6.58 -7.67
C SER A 42 -8.65 6.60 -7.10
N LEU A 43 -7.87 5.52 -7.30
CA LEU A 43 -6.48 5.46 -6.85
C LEU A 43 -5.62 6.55 -7.50
N CYS A 44 -5.76 6.76 -8.81
CA CYS A 44 -5.05 7.82 -9.54
C CYS A 44 -5.47 9.22 -9.07
N SER A 45 -6.77 9.47 -8.84
CA SER A 45 -7.25 10.79 -8.42
C SER A 45 -6.82 11.16 -7.00
N SER A 46 -6.72 10.19 -6.11
CA SER A 46 -6.21 10.43 -4.74
C SER A 46 -4.69 10.54 -4.69
N GLY A 47 -4.00 10.02 -5.68
CA GLY A 47 -2.55 9.82 -5.67
C GLY A 47 -2.13 8.57 -4.88
N PHE A 48 -1.00 8.00 -5.24
CA PHE A 48 -0.42 6.85 -4.55
C PHE A 48 1.09 6.79 -4.77
N VAL A 49 1.78 6.10 -3.87
CA VAL A 49 3.18 5.75 -4.00
C VAL A 49 3.34 4.24 -4.16
N VAL A 50 4.42 3.83 -4.79
CA VAL A 50 4.82 2.41 -4.91
C VAL A 50 6.01 2.20 -4.00
N ALA A 51 5.80 1.41 -2.94
CA ALA A 51 6.85 1.07 -1.99
C ALA A 51 7.40 -0.35 -2.25
N GLN A 52 8.69 -0.54 -2.00
CA GLN A 52 9.30 -1.88 -1.96
C GLN A 52 9.13 -2.48 -0.55
N ALA A 53 7.92 -2.90 -0.25
CA ALA A 53 7.53 -3.39 1.06
C ALA A 53 6.59 -4.57 0.94
N GLN A 54 6.53 -5.36 2.00
CA GLN A 54 5.53 -6.41 2.13
C GLN A 54 4.44 -5.91 3.07
N ILE A 55 3.38 -5.34 2.49
CA ILE A 55 2.18 -4.93 3.22
C ILE A 55 1.10 -5.98 2.94
N ASP A 56 0.24 -6.21 3.92
CA ASP A 56 -0.90 -7.11 3.76
C ASP A 56 -1.79 -6.65 2.60
N ILE A 57 -2.02 -7.59 1.69
CA ILE A 57 -2.85 -7.37 0.51
C ILE A 57 -4.26 -7.81 0.85
N ASP A 58 -5.23 -6.93 0.64
CA ASP A 58 -6.63 -7.27 0.80
C ASP A 58 -7.13 -8.19 -0.33
N ARG A 59 -6.91 -9.49 -0.13
CA ARG A 59 -7.36 -10.53 -1.08
C ARG A 59 -8.88 -10.53 -1.27
N ASN A 60 -9.64 -10.17 -0.25
CA ASN A 60 -11.09 -10.17 -0.33
C ASN A 60 -11.58 -9.08 -1.26
N SER A 61 -10.98 -7.89 -1.19
CA SER A 61 -11.28 -6.80 -2.11
C SER A 61 -10.88 -7.15 -3.55
N VAL A 62 -9.74 -7.83 -3.76
CA VAL A 62 -9.36 -8.32 -5.09
C VAL A 62 -10.36 -9.34 -5.62
N LEU A 63 -10.77 -10.32 -4.79
CA LEU A 63 -11.79 -11.32 -5.17
C LEU A 63 -13.12 -10.66 -5.51
N GLN A 64 -13.57 -9.72 -4.69
CA GLN A 64 -14.81 -8.99 -4.95
C GLN A 64 -14.72 -8.22 -6.27
N ARG A 65 -13.60 -7.55 -6.51
CA ARG A 65 -13.40 -6.81 -7.76
C ARG A 65 -13.35 -7.72 -8.98
N CYS A 66 -12.75 -8.92 -8.87
CA CYS A 66 -12.81 -9.91 -9.93
C CYS A 66 -14.26 -10.27 -10.32
N ARG A 67 -15.14 -10.45 -9.33
CA ARG A 67 -16.57 -10.75 -9.59
C ARG A 67 -17.29 -9.59 -10.27
N GLU A 68 -16.97 -8.35 -9.87
CA GLU A 68 -17.57 -7.15 -10.45
C GLU A 68 -17.17 -6.93 -11.92
N ILE A 69 -15.97 -7.34 -12.31
CA ILE A 69 -15.49 -7.24 -13.69
C ILE A 69 -15.76 -8.53 -14.50
N GLU A 70 -16.63 -9.40 -13.96
CA GLU A 70 -17.10 -10.64 -14.64
C GLU A 70 -15.97 -11.64 -14.98
N SER A 71 -15.02 -11.81 -14.08
CA SER A 71 -13.94 -12.77 -14.30
C SER A 71 -14.37 -14.19 -13.91
N CYS A 72 -14.24 -15.14 -14.83
CA CYS A 72 -14.53 -16.55 -14.59
C CYS A 72 -13.51 -17.27 -13.69
N HIS A 73 -12.38 -16.63 -13.37
CA HIS A 73 -11.24 -17.23 -12.66
C HIS A 73 -10.81 -16.40 -11.44
N GLU A 74 -11.79 -15.85 -10.72
CA GLU A 74 -11.54 -14.86 -9.66
C GLU A 74 -10.53 -15.33 -8.60
N THR A 75 -10.64 -16.57 -8.14
CA THR A 75 -9.75 -17.12 -7.11
C THR A 75 -8.31 -17.26 -7.62
N GLN A 76 -8.13 -17.75 -8.84
CA GLN A 76 -6.80 -17.91 -9.44
C GLN A 76 -6.15 -16.55 -9.71
N ILE A 77 -6.91 -15.59 -10.22
CA ILE A 77 -6.44 -14.22 -10.47
C ILE A 77 -6.03 -13.53 -9.18
N ALA A 78 -6.88 -13.58 -8.14
CA ALA A 78 -6.59 -12.97 -6.85
C ALA A 78 -5.36 -13.59 -6.19
N LEU A 79 -5.21 -14.92 -6.27
CA LEU A 79 -4.04 -15.62 -5.76
C LEU A 79 -2.77 -15.18 -6.49
N LEU A 80 -2.77 -15.19 -7.81
CA LEU A 80 -1.62 -14.78 -8.63
C LEU A 80 -1.20 -13.34 -8.33
N ILE A 81 -2.16 -12.39 -8.27
CA ILE A 81 -1.85 -10.99 -7.95
C ILE A 81 -1.23 -10.89 -6.57
N SER A 82 -1.83 -11.54 -5.57
CA SER A 82 -1.30 -11.52 -4.21
C SER A 82 0.11 -12.11 -4.13
N GLU A 83 0.34 -13.26 -4.75
CA GLU A 83 1.66 -13.91 -4.79
C GLU A 83 2.69 -13.06 -5.55
N TYR A 84 2.29 -12.45 -6.66
CA TYR A 84 3.17 -11.58 -7.44
C TYR A 84 3.63 -10.37 -6.62
N LEU A 85 2.69 -9.68 -5.97
CA LEU A 85 3.00 -8.51 -5.14
C LEU A 85 3.87 -8.89 -3.95
N CYS A 86 3.53 -9.97 -3.23
CA CYS A 86 4.33 -10.47 -2.11
C CYS A 86 5.73 -10.89 -2.54
N ARG A 87 5.87 -11.69 -3.60
CA ARG A 87 7.17 -12.17 -4.09
C ARG A 87 8.10 -11.05 -4.54
N ASN A 88 7.53 -10.02 -5.18
CA ASN A 88 8.29 -8.87 -5.65
C ASN A 88 8.38 -7.75 -4.61
N ARG A 89 7.78 -7.93 -3.43
CA ARG A 89 7.73 -6.95 -2.35
C ARG A 89 7.23 -5.59 -2.85
N ILE A 90 6.13 -5.60 -3.58
CA ILE A 90 5.52 -4.39 -4.14
C ILE A 90 4.25 -4.09 -3.37
N SER A 91 4.14 -2.88 -2.88
CA SER A 91 2.93 -2.35 -2.25
C SER A 91 2.54 -1.02 -2.87
N LEU A 92 1.26 -0.85 -3.13
CA LEU A 92 0.67 0.43 -3.51
C LEU A 92 0.04 1.05 -2.26
N ILE A 93 0.39 2.29 -1.96
CA ILE A 93 -0.07 2.99 -0.77
C ILE A 93 -0.71 4.29 -1.22
N SER A 94 -2.00 4.46 -0.96
CA SER A 94 -2.72 5.68 -1.33
C SER A 94 -2.30 6.87 -0.46
N ILE A 95 -2.30 8.08 -1.03
CA ILE A 95 -1.97 9.31 -0.29
C ILE A 95 -2.88 9.51 0.93
N PRO A 96 -4.23 9.32 0.85
CA PRO A 96 -5.07 9.41 2.03
C PRO A 96 -4.68 8.45 3.15
N TYR A 97 -4.21 7.24 2.81
CA TYR A 97 -3.77 6.28 3.82
C TYR A 97 -2.46 6.70 4.51
N ILE A 98 -1.51 7.29 3.76
CA ILE A 98 -0.31 7.87 4.38
C ILE A 98 -0.70 9.03 5.32
N GLN A 99 -1.64 9.87 4.92
CA GLN A 99 -2.15 10.96 5.78
C GLN A 99 -2.78 10.42 7.07
N GLU A 100 -3.59 9.36 6.98
CA GLU A 100 -4.16 8.69 8.14
C GLU A 100 -3.08 8.20 9.10
N ILE A 101 -2.04 7.53 8.59
CA ILE A 101 -0.90 7.04 9.38
C ILE A 101 -0.18 8.19 10.09
N ILE A 102 0.05 9.32 9.40
CA ILE A 102 0.71 10.49 9.97
C ILE A 102 -0.14 11.14 11.06
N CYS A 103 -1.45 11.27 10.81
CA CYS A 103 -2.37 11.93 11.73
C CYS A 103 -2.74 11.04 12.93
N THR A 104 -2.49 9.73 12.87
CA THR A 104 -2.74 8.83 14.00
C THR A 104 -1.61 8.96 15.01
N PRO A 105 -1.91 9.39 16.25
CA PRO A 105 -0.92 9.52 17.30
C PRO A 105 -0.18 8.21 17.52
N TYR A 106 1.14 8.28 17.65
CA TYR A 106 1.93 7.16 18.13
C TYR A 106 1.62 7.00 19.63
N GLU A 107 0.97 5.90 20.01
CA GLU A 107 0.80 5.59 21.42
C GLU A 107 2.15 5.13 21.96
N PHE A 108 2.74 5.91 22.86
CA PHE A 108 3.96 5.53 23.56
C PHE A 108 3.69 4.34 24.48
N ASP A 109 4.71 3.50 24.67
CA ASP A 109 4.65 2.38 25.60
C ASP A 109 4.12 2.84 26.97
N VAL A 110 3.10 2.16 27.47
CA VAL A 110 2.55 2.46 28.80
C VAL A 110 3.50 1.87 29.83
N VAL A 111 4.19 2.74 30.55
CA VAL A 111 5.01 2.35 31.69
C VAL A 111 4.08 2.30 32.92
N SER A 112 3.76 1.11 33.39
CA SER A 112 3.08 0.90 34.65
C SER A 112 4.08 0.41 35.70
N PHE A 113 3.92 0.86 36.94
CA PHE A 113 4.74 0.42 38.08
C PHE A 113 3.90 -0.55 38.93
N ASP A 114 4.48 -1.68 39.28
CA ASP A 114 3.84 -2.60 40.23
C ASP A 114 3.95 -2.09 41.67
N ALA A 115 3.37 -2.83 42.62
CA ALA A 115 3.39 -2.47 44.04
C ALA A 115 4.81 -2.47 44.64
N ASN A 116 5.81 -3.06 43.97
CA ASN A 116 7.21 -3.11 44.39
C ASN A 116 8.05 -2.00 43.72
N GLY A 117 7.45 -1.24 42.81
CA GLY A 117 8.13 -0.19 42.06
C GLY A 117 8.85 -0.70 40.81
N ASP A 118 8.66 -1.96 40.43
CA ASP A 118 9.20 -2.49 39.20
C ASP A 118 8.39 -2.00 37.99
N SER A 119 9.08 -1.54 36.95
CA SER A 119 8.45 -1.02 35.76
C SER A 119 8.02 -2.16 34.83
N ASN A 120 6.71 -2.23 34.55
CA ASN A 120 6.16 -3.06 33.47
C ASN A 120 5.91 -2.17 32.25
N ILE A 121 6.65 -2.42 31.18
CA ILE A 121 6.46 -1.74 29.91
C ILE A 121 5.51 -2.60 29.07
N THR A 122 4.30 -2.10 28.84
CA THR A 122 3.39 -2.70 27.86
C THR A 122 3.63 -2.00 26.54
N PRO A 123 4.16 -2.69 25.51
CA PRO A 123 4.37 -2.07 24.22
C PRO A 123 3.04 -1.59 23.67
N ALA A 124 3.01 -0.34 23.23
CA ALA A 124 1.86 0.18 22.51
C ALA A 124 1.67 -0.59 21.20
N SER A 125 0.47 -1.04 20.94
CA SER A 125 0.15 -1.69 19.67
C SER A 125 -0.06 -0.59 18.61
N ASP A 126 1.00 -0.23 17.88
CA ASP A 126 0.85 0.62 16.70
C ASP A 126 0.31 -0.22 15.54
N PRO A 127 -0.96 -0.04 15.12
CA PRO A 127 -1.56 -0.79 14.03
C PRO A 127 -0.87 -0.50 12.68
N TYR A 128 -0.09 0.59 12.60
CA TYR A 128 0.62 1.01 11.40
C TYR A 128 2.13 0.71 11.44
N SER A 129 2.62 0.00 12.46
CA SER A 129 4.06 -0.21 12.67
C SER A 129 4.77 -0.76 11.44
N GLU A 130 4.20 -1.78 10.78
CA GLU A 130 4.79 -2.40 9.59
C GLU A 130 4.80 -1.44 8.39
N ILE A 131 3.74 -0.67 8.20
CA ILE A 131 3.67 0.33 7.14
C ILE A 131 4.63 1.48 7.41
N ARG A 132 4.71 1.95 8.66
CA ARG A 132 5.68 2.99 9.04
C ARG A 132 7.11 2.58 8.70
N LYS A 133 7.51 1.34 9.02
CA LYS A 133 8.82 0.78 8.64
C LYS A 133 9.07 0.75 7.13
N CYS A 134 8.00 0.71 6.33
CA CYS A 134 8.10 0.69 4.88
C CYS A 134 8.17 2.09 4.25
N LEU A 135 7.71 3.10 4.96
CA LEU A 135 7.67 4.48 4.49
C LEU A 135 8.85 5.31 4.98
N TRP A 136 9.33 5.06 6.22
CA TRP A 136 10.37 5.84 6.89
C TRP A 136 11.64 5.04 7.13
N ASP A 137 12.77 5.69 7.00
CA ASP A 137 14.07 5.18 7.42
C ASP A 137 14.27 5.30 8.95
N GLU A 138 15.43 4.83 9.45
CA GLU A 138 15.79 4.90 10.88
C GLU A 138 15.85 6.33 11.44
N GLN A 139 15.95 7.34 10.57
CA GLN A 139 15.99 8.75 10.95
C GLN A 139 14.61 9.41 10.94
N SER A 140 13.55 8.62 10.82
CA SER A 140 12.15 9.07 10.71
C SER A 140 11.90 9.96 9.49
N ARG A 141 12.65 9.74 8.42
CA ARG A 141 12.45 10.39 7.12
C ARG A 141 11.88 9.38 6.13
N PHE A 142 11.10 9.84 5.19
CA PHE A 142 10.67 8.97 4.09
C PHE A 142 11.87 8.42 3.33
N PHE A 143 11.80 7.15 2.92
CA PHE A 143 12.79 6.63 2.01
C PHE A 143 12.87 7.52 0.75
N PRO A 144 14.07 7.71 0.17
CA PRO A 144 14.25 8.63 -0.96
C PRO A 144 13.28 8.37 -2.11
N GLU A 145 13.00 7.10 -2.44
CA GLU A 145 12.08 6.71 -3.51
C GLU A 145 10.63 7.12 -3.23
N ILE A 146 10.23 7.16 -1.95
CA ILE A 146 8.91 7.65 -1.52
C ILE A 146 8.88 9.17 -1.60
N SER A 147 9.92 9.85 -1.13
CA SER A 147 10.05 11.31 -1.20
C SER A 147 9.94 11.81 -2.64
N GLU A 148 10.69 11.22 -3.57
CA GLU A 148 10.64 11.59 -5.00
C GLU A 148 9.23 11.41 -5.60
N GLN A 149 8.51 10.35 -5.22
CA GLN A 149 7.13 10.15 -5.67
C GLN A 149 6.17 11.16 -5.07
N LEU A 150 6.34 11.51 -3.78
CA LEU A 150 5.53 12.54 -3.11
C LEU A 150 5.78 13.92 -3.71
N GLU A 151 7.04 14.27 -4.00
CA GLU A 151 7.41 15.52 -4.66
C GLU A 151 6.77 15.62 -6.04
N ALA A 152 6.86 14.58 -6.86
CA ALA A 152 6.23 14.56 -8.18
C ALA A 152 4.70 14.72 -8.09
N LEU A 153 4.04 14.06 -7.13
CA LEU A 153 2.60 14.23 -6.91
C LEU A 153 2.24 15.65 -6.45
N ALA A 154 3.08 16.26 -5.61
CA ALA A 154 2.90 17.62 -5.13
C ALA A 154 3.05 18.64 -6.27
N GLU A 155 4.04 18.46 -7.15
CA GLU A 155 4.23 19.27 -8.36
C GLU A 155 3.03 19.16 -9.31
N ASP A 156 2.42 17.97 -9.41
CA ASP A 156 1.18 17.75 -10.16
C ASP A 156 -0.07 18.33 -9.47
N GLY A 157 0.09 18.99 -8.32
CA GLY A 157 -0.97 19.68 -7.60
C GLY A 157 -1.73 18.81 -6.60
N ASN A 158 -1.23 17.63 -6.23
CA ASN A 158 -1.86 16.79 -5.21
C ASN A 158 -1.71 17.41 -3.81
N GLN A 159 -2.84 17.89 -3.26
CA GLN A 159 -2.87 18.58 -1.97
C GLN A 159 -2.46 17.66 -0.80
N GLY A 160 -2.78 16.37 -0.88
CA GLY A 160 -2.42 15.40 0.13
C GLY A 160 -0.89 15.18 0.19
N ALA A 161 -0.24 15.09 -0.97
CA ALA A 161 1.22 14.98 -1.04
C ALA A 161 1.90 16.24 -0.50
N ASN A 162 1.39 17.43 -0.83
CA ASN A 162 1.86 18.68 -0.26
C ASN A 162 1.75 18.72 1.27
N PHE A 163 0.62 18.26 1.82
CA PHE A 163 0.44 18.15 3.27
C PHE A 163 1.47 17.22 3.91
N ILE A 164 1.69 16.03 3.31
CA ILE A 164 2.63 15.04 3.82
C ILE A 164 4.07 15.59 3.85
N LEU A 165 4.50 16.24 2.77
CA LEU A 165 5.82 16.85 2.69
C LEU A 165 5.99 18.00 3.69
N ALA A 166 4.97 18.85 3.85
CA ALA A 166 5.00 19.93 4.83
C ALA A 166 5.09 19.42 6.28
N TYR A 167 4.43 18.31 6.59
CA TYR A 167 4.49 17.67 7.91
C TYR A 167 5.90 17.18 8.26
N GLN A 168 6.68 16.74 7.28
CA GLN A 168 8.06 16.29 7.50
C GLN A 168 9.07 17.42 7.72
N MET A 169 8.75 18.63 7.24
CA MET A 169 9.67 19.78 7.37
C MET A 169 9.49 20.56 8.66
N GLY A 170 8.48 20.26 9.46
CA GLY A 170 8.19 20.91 10.75
C GLY A 170 8.64 20.10 11.94
#